data_e7cc85bebdbf28b3328302d1cfe55915
#
_entry.id   e7cc85bebdbf28b3328302d1cfe55915
#
_cell.length_a   1.000
_cell.length_b   1.000
_cell.length_c   1.000
_cell.angle_alpha   90.00
_cell.angle_beta   90.00
_cell.angle_gamma   90.00
#
_symmetry.space_group_name_H-M   'P 1'
#
loop_
_entity.id
_entity.type
_entity.pdbx_description
1 polymer ?
#
loop_
_entity_poly.entity_id
_entity_poly.type
_entity_poly.pdbx_seq_one_letter_code
_entity_poly.pdbx_strand_id
1 'polypeptide(L)'
;MLIITNRNINNSNFKNGVGDHDAFGDGVNSKGPNEVRLATAKKVSGKWQVVLIKEPSLITAKNIPSQQAFSRLRDDLTSRRKNCVFFVHGFNQSFKKNLEKSLALEKAHGVEVIAFSWPSNPGGFKTKEYRHAKRTAGASVGALDSTLEKLGGYLKEPFNRAALEACDIKISLMTYSLGNHLFQKYIVDSAYENETAIFDNVVLCQADVDNKGHSIWLDQIETGKRIYVTINENDWVLKWSDANFQKARLGRTAKNLDSTNALYFDFTGGEGVGNTHGIFYKKTNKVVKSFFKRVLNGERGEDTPGLSFDIRSNCYKF
;
A
#
# COMPACT_ATOMS: atom_id res chain seq x y z
N MET A 1 7.97 -4.99 -10.82
CA MET A 1 7.02 -5.08 -9.68
C MET A 1 6.27 -6.39 -9.66
N LEU A 2 5.94 -6.91 -8.51
CA LEU A 2 5.02 -8.03 -8.31
C LEU A 2 3.61 -7.48 -8.08
N ILE A 3 2.61 -8.10 -8.72
CA ILE A 3 1.20 -7.76 -8.56
C ILE A 3 0.49 -8.90 -7.85
N ILE A 4 -0.25 -8.57 -6.81
CA ILE A 4 -1.16 -9.46 -6.11
C ILE A 4 -2.55 -8.83 -6.23
N THR A 5 -3.54 -9.56 -6.74
CA THR A 5 -4.83 -8.95 -7.07
C THR A 5 -6.00 -9.92 -6.89
N ASN A 6 -7.10 -9.41 -6.36
CA ASN A 6 -8.39 -10.09 -6.34
C ASN A 6 -9.37 -9.53 -7.40
N ARG A 7 -8.84 -8.87 -8.42
CA ARG A 7 -9.63 -8.41 -9.58
C ARG A 7 -9.99 -9.56 -10.50
N ASN A 8 -11.06 -9.40 -11.25
CA ASN A 8 -11.39 -10.31 -12.35
C ASN A 8 -10.32 -10.25 -13.45
N ILE A 9 -10.07 -11.43 -14.07
CA ILE A 9 -9.12 -11.56 -15.18
C ILE A 9 -9.85 -11.27 -16.48
N ASN A 10 -9.24 -10.46 -17.34
CA ASN A 10 -9.68 -10.24 -18.72
C ASN A 10 -8.91 -11.20 -19.64
N ASN A 11 -9.37 -12.46 -19.73
CA ASN A 11 -8.68 -13.52 -20.47
C ASN A 11 -8.41 -13.16 -21.94
N SER A 12 -9.29 -12.39 -22.59
CA SER A 12 -9.12 -11.91 -23.97
C SER A 12 -7.91 -11.00 -24.14
N ASN A 13 -7.43 -10.37 -23.06
CA ASN A 13 -6.29 -9.45 -23.07
C ASN A 13 -4.95 -10.16 -22.83
N PHE A 14 -4.96 -11.49 -22.66
CA PHE A 14 -3.74 -12.29 -22.57
C PHE A 14 -3.46 -13.03 -23.88
N LYS A 15 -2.32 -12.72 -24.49
CA LYS A 15 -1.79 -13.46 -25.64
C LYS A 15 -0.54 -14.23 -25.21
N ASN A 16 -0.55 -15.55 -25.31
CA ASN A 16 0.55 -16.42 -24.86
C ASN A 16 0.98 -16.15 -23.39
N GLY A 17 0.01 -15.87 -22.51
CA GLY A 17 0.26 -15.58 -21.09
C GLY A 17 0.77 -14.17 -20.78
N VAL A 18 0.90 -13.30 -21.78
CA VAL A 18 1.29 -11.89 -21.62
C VAL A 18 0.10 -11.01 -21.93
N GLY A 19 -0.31 -10.21 -20.97
CA GLY A 19 -1.33 -9.17 -21.07
C GLY A 19 -0.73 -7.76 -21.04
N ASP A 20 -1.61 -6.78 -21.10
CA ASP A 20 -1.27 -5.36 -21.00
C ASP A 20 -1.86 -4.72 -19.73
N HIS A 21 -2.04 -3.40 -19.76
CA HIS A 21 -2.63 -2.64 -18.66
C HIS A 21 -4.12 -2.93 -18.41
N ASP A 22 -4.80 -3.66 -19.29
CA ASP A 22 -6.19 -4.08 -19.17
C ASP A 22 -6.33 -5.58 -18.85
N ALA A 23 -5.21 -6.24 -18.48
CA ALA A 23 -5.15 -7.66 -18.10
C ALA A 23 -6.10 -8.03 -16.95
N PHE A 24 -6.39 -7.08 -16.07
CA PHE A 24 -7.34 -7.22 -14.97
C PHE A 24 -8.37 -6.09 -15.01
N GLY A 25 -9.63 -6.46 -14.80
CA GLY A 25 -10.76 -5.53 -14.83
C GLY A 25 -11.02 -4.84 -13.51
N ASP A 26 -12.18 -4.19 -13.44
CA ASP A 26 -12.58 -3.34 -12.30
C ASP A 26 -13.51 -4.03 -11.29
N GLY A 27 -13.93 -5.26 -11.56
CA GLY A 27 -14.69 -6.11 -10.65
C GLY A 27 -13.82 -7.05 -9.81
N VAL A 28 -14.42 -7.66 -8.80
CA VAL A 28 -13.80 -8.76 -8.03
C VAL A 28 -13.66 -10.00 -8.89
N ASN A 29 -12.75 -10.89 -8.51
CA ASN A 29 -12.55 -12.17 -9.20
C ASN A 29 -13.86 -12.95 -9.29
N SER A 30 -14.11 -13.57 -10.45
CA SER A 30 -15.34 -14.32 -10.71
C SER A 30 -15.53 -15.55 -9.79
N LYS A 31 -14.45 -16.03 -9.18
CA LYS A 31 -14.46 -17.12 -8.19
C LYS A 31 -14.69 -16.61 -6.74
N GLY A 32 -14.80 -15.31 -6.56
CA GLY A 32 -15.03 -14.68 -5.27
C GLY A 32 -13.98 -13.62 -4.89
N PRO A 33 -14.32 -12.73 -3.92
CA PRO A 33 -13.47 -11.61 -3.53
C PRO A 33 -12.16 -12.04 -2.85
N ASN A 34 -12.12 -13.23 -2.24
CA ASN A 34 -10.93 -13.78 -1.58
C ASN A 34 -10.00 -14.51 -2.54
N GLU A 35 -10.43 -14.71 -3.78
CA GLU A 35 -9.61 -15.38 -4.78
C GLU A 35 -8.55 -14.44 -5.33
N VAL A 36 -7.29 -14.76 -5.08
CA VAL A 36 -6.13 -13.93 -5.42
C VAL A 36 -5.40 -14.48 -6.64
N ARG A 37 -4.87 -13.61 -7.47
CA ARG A 37 -3.98 -13.90 -8.59
C ARG A 37 -2.66 -13.18 -8.45
N LEU A 38 -1.61 -13.82 -8.93
CA LEU A 38 -0.26 -13.28 -8.97
C LEU A 38 0.13 -12.97 -10.42
N ALA A 39 0.75 -11.83 -10.63
CA ALA A 39 1.32 -11.45 -11.90
C ALA A 39 2.60 -10.63 -11.69
N THR A 40 3.46 -10.58 -12.70
CA THR A 40 4.53 -9.60 -12.78
C THR A 40 4.19 -8.53 -13.81
N ALA A 41 4.57 -7.29 -13.55
CA ALA A 41 4.35 -6.20 -14.48
C ALA A 41 5.63 -5.38 -14.69
N LYS A 42 5.91 -5.02 -15.93
CA LYS A 42 6.98 -4.10 -16.32
C LYS A 42 6.54 -3.22 -17.49
N LYS A 43 7.14 -2.05 -17.60
CA LYS A 43 6.90 -1.14 -18.74
C LYS A 43 8.08 -1.23 -19.70
N VAL A 44 7.81 -1.69 -20.93
CA VAL A 44 8.82 -1.88 -21.98
C VAL A 44 8.43 -1.02 -23.17
N SER A 45 9.32 -0.14 -23.62
CA SER A 45 9.06 0.79 -24.73
C SER A 45 7.72 1.55 -24.59
N GLY A 46 7.42 2.02 -23.37
CA GLY A 46 6.20 2.76 -23.06
C GLY A 46 4.94 1.92 -22.86
N LYS A 47 4.95 0.62 -23.20
CA LYS A 47 3.81 -0.31 -23.08
C LYS A 47 3.95 -1.20 -21.84
N TRP A 48 2.83 -1.50 -21.20
CA TRP A 48 2.79 -2.46 -20.10
C TRP A 48 2.84 -3.90 -20.63
N GLN A 49 3.66 -4.71 -19.98
CA GLN A 49 3.68 -6.16 -20.11
C GLN A 49 3.34 -6.76 -18.74
N VAL A 50 2.22 -7.47 -18.68
CA VAL A 50 1.71 -8.14 -17.49
C VAL A 50 1.75 -9.63 -17.73
N VAL A 51 2.51 -10.36 -16.93
CA VAL A 51 2.64 -11.82 -17.06
C VAL A 51 1.93 -12.47 -15.87
N LEU A 52 0.86 -13.19 -16.16
CA LEU A 52 0.13 -13.96 -15.16
C LEU A 52 0.98 -15.15 -14.69
N ILE A 53 1.15 -15.29 -13.38
CA ILE A 53 1.77 -16.46 -12.78
C ILE A 53 0.72 -17.58 -12.78
N LYS A 54 0.96 -18.61 -13.59
CA LYS A 54 0.03 -19.74 -13.75
C LYS A 54 0.01 -20.59 -12.48
N GLU A 55 -1.19 -21.00 -12.11
CA GLU A 55 -1.38 -22.02 -11.09
C GLU A 55 -1.13 -23.41 -11.73
N PRO A 56 -0.36 -24.27 -11.07
CA PRO A 56 -0.21 -25.65 -11.55
C PRO A 56 -1.53 -26.43 -11.37
N SER A 57 -1.76 -27.43 -12.20
CA SER A 57 -2.95 -28.30 -12.09
C SER A 57 -3.01 -29.06 -10.77
N LEU A 58 -1.83 -29.36 -10.20
CA LEU A 58 -1.68 -29.96 -8.87
C LEU A 58 -0.68 -29.12 -8.06
N ILE A 59 -1.14 -28.58 -6.94
CA ILE A 59 -0.28 -27.84 -6.01
C ILE A 59 0.39 -28.84 -5.08
N THR A 60 1.71 -28.77 -5.01
CA THR A 60 2.56 -29.54 -4.08
C THR A 60 3.42 -28.58 -3.28
N ALA A 61 4.03 -29.04 -2.18
CA ALA A 61 4.95 -28.22 -1.40
C ALA A 61 6.12 -27.61 -2.22
N LYS A 62 6.46 -28.21 -3.37
CA LYS A 62 7.56 -27.76 -4.25
C LYS A 62 7.14 -26.74 -5.31
N ASN A 63 5.85 -26.57 -5.58
CA ASN A 63 5.36 -25.74 -6.69
C ASN A 63 4.31 -24.70 -6.29
N ILE A 64 4.28 -24.29 -5.03
CA ILE A 64 3.37 -23.23 -4.53
C ILE A 64 3.67 -21.91 -5.26
N PRO A 65 2.73 -21.36 -6.04
CA PRO A 65 2.99 -20.18 -6.89
C PRO A 65 3.44 -18.96 -6.12
N SER A 66 2.87 -18.71 -4.92
CA SER A 66 3.27 -17.58 -4.07
C SER A 66 4.71 -17.71 -3.57
N GLN A 67 5.13 -18.90 -3.13
CA GLN A 67 6.51 -19.13 -2.69
C GLN A 67 7.51 -18.93 -3.83
N GLN A 68 7.19 -19.44 -5.03
CA GLN A 68 8.05 -19.21 -6.19
C GLN A 68 8.13 -17.73 -6.59
N ALA A 69 7.00 -17.02 -6.52
CA ALA A 69 6.97 -15.59 -6.81
C ALA A 69 7.79 -14.77 -5.80
N PHE A 70 7.65 -15.09 -4.51
CA PHE A 70 8.40 -14.42 -3.45
C PHE A 70 9.89 -14.78 -3.47
N SER A 71 10.26 -16.02 -3.84
CA SER A 71 11.66 -16.41 -4.02
C SER A 71 12.32 -15.63 -5.16
N ARG A 72 11.67 -15.52 -6.32
CA ARG A 72 12.17 -14.71 -7.44
C ARG A 72 12.30 -13.22 -7.05
N LEU A 73 11.33 -12.70 -6.32
CA LEU A 73 11.38 -11.31 -5.82
C LEU A 73 12.56 -11.13 -4.85
N ARG A 74 12.73 -12.03 -3.86
CA ARG A 74 13.86 -12.00 -2.92
C ARG A 74 15.19 -11.97 -3.67
N ASP A 75 15.38 -12.90 -4.62
CA ASP A 75 16.62 -13.02 -5.40
C ASP A 75 16.89 -11.74 -6.23
N ASP A 76 15.84 -11.13 -6.79
CA ASP A 76 15.95 -9.86 -7.51
C ASP A 76 16.28 -8.69 -6.57
N LEU A 77 15.65 -8.61 -5.39
CA LEU A 77 15.93 -7.58 -4.38
C LEU A 77 17.37 -7.67 -3.87
N THR A 78 17.82 -8.88 -3.52
CA THR A 78 19.18 -9.11 -3.00
C THR A 78 20.25 -8.82 -4.06
N SER A 79 20.03 -9.27 -5.30
CA SER A 79 20.97 -9.02 -6.42
C SER A 79 21.13 -7.53 -6.74
N ARG A 80 20.07 -6.74 -6.62
CA ARG A 80 20.05 -5.30 -6.87
C ARG A 80 20.23 -4.44 -5.62
N ARG A 81 20.31 -5.04 -4.44
CA ARG A 81 20.32 -4.36 -3.13
C ARG A 81 19.21 -3.31 -3.04
N LYS A 82 17.98 -3.70 -3.35
CA LYS A 82 16.85 -2.79 -3.46
C LYS A 82 15.79 -3.11 -2.40
N ASN A 83 15.37 -2.09 -1.64
CA ASN A 83 14.30 -2.22 -0.67
C ASN A 83 12.94 -2.40 -1.34
N CYS A 84 11.96 -2.90 -0.60
CA CYS A 84 10.65 -3.25 -1.13
C CYS A 84 9.52 -2.55 -0.36
N VAL A 85 8.45 -2.21 -1.08
CA VAL A 85 7.23 -1.65 -0.50
C VAL A 85 6.02 -2.49 -0.91
N PHE A 86 5.32 -3.03 0.07
CA PHE A 86 3.98 -3.57 -0.12
C PHE A 86 2.98 -2.41 -0.17
N PHE A 87 2.37 -2.20 -1.33
CA PHE A 87 1.56 -1.01 -1.59
C PHE A 87 0.07 -1.35 -1.78
N VAL A 88 -0.79 -0.76 -0.94
CA VAL A 88 -2.25 -0.86 -1.03
C VAL A 88 -2.82 0.47 -1.52
N HIS A 89 -3.33 0.51 -2.74
CA HIS A 89 -3.83 1.73 -3.37
C HIS A 89 -5.22 2.15 -2.86
N GLY A 90 -5.60 3.40 -3.15
CA GLY A 90 -6.88 4.00 -2.75
C GLY A 90 -8.02 3.87 -3.76
N PHE A 91 -9.03 4.73 -3.59
CA PHE A 91 -10.24 4.83 -4.42
C PHE A 91 -9.95 5.27 -5.86
N ASN A 92 -10.88 4.93 -6.77
CA ASN A 92 -10.90 5.36 -8.18
C ASN A 92 -9.64 4.98 -8.95
N GLN A 93 -9.14 3.76 -8.70
CA GLN A 93 -7.98 3.21 -9.38
C GLN A 93 -8.39 2.03 -10.27
N SER A 94 -8.32 2.19 -11.60
CA SER A 94 -8.27 1.05 -12.52
C SER A 94 -6.96 0.29 -12.34
N PHE A 95 -6.87 -0.91 -12.90
CA PHE A 95 -5.61 -1.66 -12.88
C PHE A 95 -4.46 -0.86 -13.47
N LYS A 96 -4.66 -0.21 -14.64
CA LYS A 96 -3.69 0.69 -15.27
C LYS A 96 -3.22 1.81 -14.33
N LYS A 97 -4.15 2.51 -13.68
CA LYS A 97 -3.81 3.60 -12.75
C LYS A 97 -2.99 3.08 -11.55
N ASN A 98 -3.29 1.87 -11.09
CA ASN A 98 -2.50 1.25 -10.02
C ASN A 98 -1.07 0.94 -10.49
N LEU A 99 -0.89 0.36 -11.69
CA LEU A 99 0.43 0.12 -12.29
C LEU A 99 1.25 1.42 -12.43
N GLU A 100 0.64 2.48 -12.96
CA GLU A 100 1.32 3.77 -13.14
C GLU A 100 1.73 4.40 -11.80
N LYS A 101 0.87 4.31 -10.79
CA LYS A 101 1.15 4.84 -9.45
C LYS A 101 2.27 4.03 -8.76
N SER A 102 2.24 2.71 -8.87
CA SER A 102 3.29 1.83 -8.36
C SER A 102 4.65 2.11 -9.02
N LEU A 103 4.66 2.30 -10.34
CA LEU A 103 5.87 2.68 -11.07
C LEU A 103 6.39 4.07 -10.65
N ALA A 104 5.48 5.02 -10.41
CA ALA A 104 5.87 6.35 -9.92
C ALA A 104 6.50 6.28 -8.52
N LEU A 105 5.95 5.42 -7.63
CA LEU A 105 6.49 5.15 -6.30
C LEU A 105 7.91 4.54 -6.40
N GLU A 106 8.09 3.50 -7.23
CA GLU A 106 9.41 2.90 -7.49
C GLU A 106 10.46 3.92 -7.93
N LYS A 107 10.10 4.76 -8.91
CA LYS A 107 11.00 5.79 -9.46
C LYS A 107 11.31 6.92 -8.49
N ALA A 108 10.31 7.33 -7.70
CA ALA A 108 10.47 8.45 -6.76
C ALA A 108 11.38 8.11 -5.58
N HIS A 109 11.35 6.86 -5.11
CA HIS A 109 11.97 6.46 -3.84
C HIS A 109 13.03 5.36 -3.97
N GLY A 110 13.25 4.82 -5.17
CA GLY A 110 14.28 3.81 -5.42
C GLY A 110 13.93 2.42 -4.86
N VAL A 111 12.67 2.13 -4.62
CA VAL A 111 12.18 0.85 -4.08
C VAL A 111 11.61 -0.05 -5.17
N GLU A 112 11.45 -1.34 -4.88
CA GLU A 112 10.61 -2.26 -5.65
C GLU A 112 9.22 -2.30 -5.03
N VAL A 113 8.17 -2.50 -5.84
CA VAL A 113 6.79 -2.52 -5.34
C VAL A 113 6.17 -3.92 -5.48
N ILE A 114 5.60 -4.41 -4.38
CA ILE A 114 4.56 -5.44 -4.37
C ILE A 114 3.23 -4.70 -4.33
N ALA A 115 2.48 -4.68 -5.43
CA ALA A 115 1.22 -3.96 -5.49
C ALA A 115 0.04 -4.88 -5.16
N PHE A 116 -0.66 -4.62 -4.05
CA PHE A 116 -1.96 -5.21 -3.79
C PHE A 116 -3.02 -4.42 -4.55
N SER A 117 -3.52 -4.97 -5.66
CA SER A 117 -4.46 -4.33 -6.56
C SER A 117 -5.88 -4.85 -6.36
N TRP A 118 -6.67 -4.15 -5.56
CA TRP A 118 -8.07 -4.47 -5.30
C TRP A 118 -9.02 -3.64 -6.19
N PRO A 119 -10.25 -4.10 -6.51
CA PRO A 119 -11.19 -3.36 -7.33
C PRO A 119 -11.80 -2.19 -6.56
N SER A 120 -11.26 -0.99 -6.76
CA SER A 120 -11.61 0.23 -6.03
C SER A 120 -12.55 1.17 -6.77
N ASN A 121 -13.34 0.63 -7.69
CA ASN A 121 -14.36 1.31 -8.49
C ASN A 121 -13.89 2.59 -9.21
N PRO A 122 -13.47 2.54 -10.48
CA PRO A 122 -12.97 3.69 -11.23
C PRO A 122 -14.06 4.60 -11.81
N GLY A 123 -15.32 4.51 -11.34
CA GLY A 123 -16.48 5.26 -11.86
C GLY A 123 -16.48 6.76 -11.58
N GLY A 124 -15.39 7.33 -11.02
CA GLY A 124 -15.26 8.75 -10.71
C GLY A 124 -15.67 9.13 -9.28
N PHE A 125 -15.64 10.44 -8.99
CA PHE A 125 -15.93 11.01 -7.67
C PHE A 125 -17.43 11.21 -7.42
N LYS A 126 -18.20 10.14 -7.42
CA LYS A 126 -19.61 10.16 -7.04
C LYS A 126 -19.79 9.47 -5.70
N THR A 127 -20.67 9.99 -4.84
CA THR A 127 -20.94 9.41 -3.51
C THR A 127 -21.36 7.94 -3.60
N LYS A 128 -22.17 7.57 -4.61
CA LYS A 128 -22.57 6.18 -4.86
C LYS A 128 -21.35 5.29 -5.14
N GLU A 129 -20.45 5.75 -6.00
CA GLU A 129 -19.25 5.03 -6.41
C GLU A 129 -18.27 4.85 -5.23
N TYR A 130 -18.11 5.88 -4.42
CA TYR A 130 -17.32 5.80 -3.22
C TYR A 130 -17.90 4.82 -2.18
N ARG A 131 -19.22 4.83 -1.97
CA ARG A 131 -19.87 3.85 -1.08
C ARG A 131 -19.70 2.42 -1.60
N HIS A 132 -19.78 2.23 -2.92
CA HIS A 132 -19.50 0.94 -3.54
C HIS A 132 -18.04 0.51 -3.29
N ALA A 133 -17.07 1.39 -3.50
CA ALA A 133 -15.66 1.10 -3.23
C ALA A 133 -15.40 0.73 -1.76
N LYS A 134 -16.08 1.39 -0.80
CA LYS A 134 -16.00 1.00 0.64
C LYS A 134 -16.52 -0.43 0.89
N ARG A 135 -17.61 -0.85 0.21
CA ARG A 135 -18.11 -2.22 0.32
C ARG A 135 -17.11 -3.22 -0.29
N THR A 136 -16.55 -2.89 -1.46
CA THR A 136 -15.55 -3.73 -2.12
C THR A 136 -14.26 -3.82 -1.28
N ALA A 137 -13.86 -2.73 -0.61
CA ALA A 137 -12.76 -2.77 0.36
C ALA A 137 -13.05 -3.80 1.46
N GLY A 138 -14.27 -3.76 2.07
CA GLY A 138 -14.67 -4.76 3.04
C GLY A 138 -14.66 -6.19 2.50
N ALA A 139 -15.13 -6.40 1.26
CA ALA A 139 -15.10 -7.71 0.61
C ALA A 139 -13.68 -8.19 0.27
N SER A 140 -12.69 -7.29 0.20
CA SER A 140 -11.30 -7.62 -0.15
C SER A 140 -10.41 -7.90 1.08
N VAL A 141 -10.96 -7.86 2.29
CA VAL A 141 -10.22 -8.09 3.55
C VAL A 141 -9.58 -9.47 3.56
N GLY A 142 -10.33 -10.54 3.31
CA GLY A 142 -9.78 -11.89 3.29
C GLY A 142 -8.74 -12.13 2.19
N ALA A 143 -8.80 -11.38 1.07
CA ALA A 143 -7.75 -11.42 0.05
C ALA A 143 -6.45 -10.75 0.53
N LEU A 144 -6.55 -9.63 1.26
CA LEU A 144 -5.40 -8.96 1.86
C LEU A 144 -4.80 -9.83 2.96
N ASP A 145 -5.64 -10.35 3.84
CA ASP A 145 -5.28 -11.25 4.94
C ASP A 145 -4.49 -12.46 4.45
N SER A 146 -5.07 -13.28 3.57
CA SER A 146 -4.37 -14.46 3.01
C SER A 146 -3.09 -14.10 2.24
N THR A 147 -3.00 -12.88 1.70
CA THR A 147 -1.78 -12.39 1.06
C THR A 147 -0.69 -12.11 2.08
N LEU A 148 -1.02 -11.42 3.17
CA LEU A 148 -0.07 -11.06 4.22
C LEU A 148 0.35 -12.29 5.03
N GLU A 149 -0.57 -13.22 5.31
CA GLU A 149 -0.27 -14.52 5.92
C GLU A 149 0.79 -15.29 5.11
N LYS A 150 0.58 -15.45 3.78
CA LYS A 150 1.52 -16.14 2.89
C LYS A 150 2.86 -15.43 2.78
N LEU A 151 2.85 -14.10 2.70
CA LEU A 151 4.08 -13.29 2.68
C LEU A 151 4.81 -13.39 4.02
N GLY A 152 4.07 -13.30 5.13
CA GLY A 152 4.59 -13.44 6.49
C GLY A 152 5.21 -14.81 6.72
N GLY A 153 4.51 -15.88 6.35
CA GLY A 153 5.02 -17.24 6.43
C GLY A 153 6.32 -17.42 5.62
N TYR A 154 6.36 -16.88 4.38
CA TYR A 154 7.56 -16.92 3.55
C TYR A 154 8.75 -16.16 4.17
N LEU A 155 8.51 -14.96 4.71
CA LEU A 155 9.57 -14.11 5.29
C LEU A 155 10.03 -14.59 6.68
N LYS A 156 9.19 -15.32 7.42
CA LYS A 156 9.55 -15.91 8.70
C LYS A 156 10.48 -17.16 8.54
N GLU A 157 10.52 -17.76 7.36
CA GLU A 157 11.44 -18.87 7.08
C GLU A 157 12.90 -18.44 7.25
N PRO A 158 13.73 -19.16 8.06
CA PRO A 158 15.09 -18.70 8.42
C PRO A 158 15.98 -18.41 7.21
N PHE A 159 15.92 -19.21 6.15
CA PHE A 159 16.70 -19.02 4.95
C PHE A 159 16.33 -17.71 4.21
N ASN A 160 15.02 -17.43 4.07
CA ASN A 160 14.54 -16.23 3.38
C ASN A 160 14.88 -14.97 4.16
N ARG A 161 14.71 -15.02 5.47
CA ARG A 161 15.05 -13.94 6.39
C ARG A 161 16.54 -13.62 6.37
N ALA A 162 17.38 -14.63 6.54
CA ALA A 162 18.84 -14.47 6.52
C ALA A 162 19.35 -13.88 5.20
N ALA A 163 18.76 -14.27 4.05
CA ALA A 163 19.14 -13.73 2.74
C ALA A 163 18.83 -12.23 2.61
N LEU A 164 17.70 -11.77 3.13
CA LEU A 164 17.33 -10.33 3.13
C LEU A 164 18.19 -9.54 4.12
N GLU A 165 18.41 -10.05 5.32
CA GLU A 165 19.24 -9.43 6.36
C GLU A 165 20.69 -9.29 5.92
N ALA A 166 21.27 -10.30 5.28
CA ALA A 166 22.64 -10.27 4.75
C ALA A 166 22.86 -9.17 3.69
N CYS A 167 21.80 -8.78 2.98
CA CYS A 167 21.84 -7.70 1.98
C CYS A 167 21.27 -6.37 2.51
N ASP A 168 20.91 -6.31 3.79
CA ASP A 168 20.27 -5.15 4.44
C ASP A 168 18.96 -4.69 3.75
N ILE A 169 18.22 -5.65 3.17
CA ILE A 169 16.97 -5.36 2.48
C ILE A 169 15.85 -5.09 3.50
N LYS A 170 15.19 -3.95 3.34
CA LYS A 170 14.04 -3.53 4.14
C LYS A 170 12.75 -3.71 3.37
N ILE A 171 11.70 -4.13 4.06
CA ILE A 171 10.35 -4.25 3.51
C ILE A 171 9.42 -3.37 4.31
N SER A 172 8.79 -2.38 3.67
CA SER A 172 7.82 -1.47 4.29
C SER A 172 6.43 -1.70 3.72
N LEU A 173 5.39 -1.46 4.54
CA LEU A 173 4.00 -1.42 4.09
C LEU A 173 3.58 0.04 3.88
N MET A 174 2.91 0.32 2.78
CA MET A 174 2.27 1.61 2.55
C MET A 174 0.83 1.43 2.11
N THR A 175 -0.08 2.02 2.87
CA THR A 175 -1.50 2.13 2.52
C THR A 175 -1.84 3.57 2.16
N TYR A 176 -2.62 3.77 1.09
CA TYR A 176 -2.89 5.10 0.55
C TYR A 176 -4.38 5.38 0.43
N SER A 177 -4.81 6.55 0.92
CA SER A 177 -6.19 7.04 0.77
C SER A 177 -7.21 6.01 1.28
N LEU A 178 -8.21 5.60 0.48
CA LEU A 178 -9.19 4.56 0.83
C LEU A 178 -8.55 3.17 1.04
N GLY A 179 -7.32 2.93 0.61
CA GLY A 179 -6.57 1.72 0.96
C GLY A 179 -6.36 1.58 2.47
N ASN A 180 -6.32 2.69 3.20
CA ASN A 180 -6.29 2.68 4.67
C ASN A 180 -7.61 2.15 5.28
N HIS A 181 -8.75 2.35 4.61
CA HIS A 181 -10.01 1.77 5.07
C HIS A 181 -10.05 0.24 4.90
N LEU A 182 -9.48 -0.28 3.80
CA LEU A 182 -9.27 -1.71 3.64
C LEU A 182 -8.33 -2.25 4.74
N PHE A 183 -7.22 -1.57 4.96
CA PHE A 183 -6.23 -1.95 5.97
C PHE A 183 -6.79 -1.86 7.40
N GLN A 184 -7.54 -0.79 7.74
CA GLN A 184 -8.24 -0.69 9.01
C GLN A 184 -9.17 -1.89 9.25
N LYS A 185 -9.97 -2.27 8.23
CA LYS A 185 -10.87 -3.42 8.33
C LYS A 185 -10.11 -4.73 8.54
N TYR A 186 -8.95 -4.89 7.91
CA TYR A 186 -8.08 -6.03 8.12
C TYR A 186 -7.53 -6.09 9.55
N ILE A 187 -7.06 -4.96 10.10
CA ILE A 187 -6.51 -4.92 11.48
C ILE A 187 -7.57 -5.23 12.54
N VAL A 188 -8.82 -4.80 12.34
CA VAL A 188 -9.92 -5.07 13.29
C VAL A 188 -10.64 -6.40 13.02
N ASP A 189 -10.25 -7.14 12.00
CA ASP A 189 -10.77 -8.47 11.72
C ASP A 189 -10.21 -9.49 12.70
N SER A 190 -11.03 -10.43 13.12
CA SER A 190 -10.62 -11.48 14.06
C SER A 190 -9.56 -12.45 13.50
N ALA A 191 -9.34 -12.44 12.17
CA ALA A 191 -8.30 -13.23 11.52
C ALA A 191 -6.90 -12.58 11.59
N TYR A 192 -6.78 -11.31 11.98
CA TYR A 192 -5.48 -10.64 12.11
C TYR A 192 -4.65 -11.27 13.23
N GLU A 193 -3.48 -11.81 12.88
CA GLU A 193 -2.53 -12.50 13.77
C GLU A 193 -1.13 -11.86 13.74
N ASN A 194 -1.06 -10.53 13.64
CA ASN A 194 0.18 -9.74 13.63
C ASN A 194 1.08 -9.98 12.40
N GLU A 195 0.49 -10.27 11.23
CA GLU A 195 1.25 -10.48 9.99
C GLU A 195 2.02 -9.22 9.57
N THR A 196 1.60 -8.04 10.05
CA THR A 196 2.28 -6.77 9.80
C THR A 196 3.64 -6.63 10.48
N ALA A 197 3.96 -7.50 11.45
CA ALA A 197 5.25 -7.52 12.13
C ALA A 197 6.47 -7.78 11.20
N ILE A 198 6.22 -8.30 10.00
CA ILE A 198 7.25 -8.50 8.97
C ILE A 198 7.76 -7.19 8.33
N PHE A 199 7.00 -6.09 8.47
CA PHE A 199 7.36 -4.81 7.85
C PHE A 199 8.22 -3.98 8.79
N ASP A 200 9.33 -3.42 8.26
CA ASP A 200 10.15 -2.46 9.00
C ASP A 200 9.32 -1.23 9.39
N ASN A 201 8.65 -0.60 8.44
CA ASN A 201 7.78 0.55 8.65
C ASN A 201 6.39 0.31 8.05
N VAL A 202 5.37 0.82 8.70
CA VAL A 202 3.99 0.90 8.20
C VAL A 202 3.64 2.37 7.98
N VAL A 203 3.24 2.74 6.76
CA VAL A 203 2.97 4.13 6.38
C VAL A 203 1.52 4.29 5.95
N LEU A 204 0.73 5.00 6.75
CA LEU A 204 -0.64 5.39 6.43
C LEU A 204 -0.63 6.75 5.71
N CYS A 205 -0.60 6.71 4.39
CA CYS A 205 -0.48 7.91 3.57
C CYS A 205 -1.85 8.53 3.28
N GLN A 206 -2.05 9.78 3.73
CA GLN A 206 -3.28 10.54 3.52
C GLN A 206 -4.53 9.68 3.72
N ALA A 207 -4.64 9.12 4.94
CA ALA A 207 -5.58 8.07 5.28
C ALA A 207 -7.04 8.52 5.22
N ASP A 208 -7.85 7.88 4.36
CA ASP A 208 -9.28 8.10 4.22
C ASP A 208 -10.08 7.19 5.18
N VAL A 209 -9.78 7.33 6.47
CA VAL A 209 -10.44 6.71 7.61
C VAL A 209 -10.84 7.78 8.62
N ASP A 210 -11.78 7.47 9.51
CA ASP A 210 -12.24 8.42 10.52
C ASP A 210 -11.09 8.79 11.47
N ASN A 211 -10.90 10.09 11.75
CA ASN A 211 -9.92 10.57 12.72
C ASN A 211 -10.33 10.18 14.15
N LYS A 212 -11.62 10.28 14.47
CA LYS A 212 -12.12 9.92 15.79
C LYS A 212 -11.96 8.42 16.05
N GLY A 213 -11.26 8.07 17.13
CA GLY A 213 -11.05 6.69 17.56
C GLY A 213 -10.06 5.90 16.70
N HIS A 214 -9.19 6.58 15.97
CA HIS A 214 -8.17 5.90 15.16
C HIS A 214 -7.14 5.18 16.02
N SER A 215 -6.82 5.66 17.21
CA SER A 215 -5.91 5.00 18.15
C SER A 215 -6.35 3.57 18.51
N ILE A 216 -7.68 3.32 18.59
CA ILE A 216 -8.21 2.00 18.97
C ILE A 216 -7.71 0.87 18.06
N TRP A 217 -7.53 1.13 16.76
CA TRP A 217 -7.04 0.12 15.83
C TRP A 217 -5.58 0.33 15.43
N LEU A 218 -5.08 1.58 15.44
CA LEU A 218 -3.65 1.83 15.17
C LEU A 218 -2.74 1.18 16.22
N ASP A 219 -3.17 1.22 17.47
CA ASP A 219 -2.38 0.67 18.59
C ASP A 219 -2.38 -0.87 18.60
N GLN A 220 -3.20 -1.52 17.76
CA GLN A 220 -3.17 -2.98 17.52
C GLN A 220 -2.17 -3.39 16.43
N ILE A 221 -1.65 -2.45 15.64
CA ILE A 221 -0.73 -2.78 14.56
C ILE A 221 0.62 -3.16 15.14
N GLU A 222 1.05 -4.39 14.91
CA GLU A 222 2.43 -4.78 15.15
C GLU A 222 3.29 -4.54 13.90
N THR A 223 4.47 -3.98 14.10
CA THR A 223 5.44 -3.70 13.04
C THR A 223 6.85 -3.95 13.57
N GLY A 224 7.78 -4.20 12.66
CA GLY A 224 9.19 -4.38 13.03
C GLY A 224 9.82 -3.13 13.66
N LYS A 225 9.35 -1.92 13.27
CA LYS A 225 9.93 -0.66 13.78
C LYS A 225 8.91 0.42 14.10
N ARG A 226 8.22 1.00 13.08
CA ARG A 226 7.44 2.23 13.28
C ARG A 226 6.18 2.31 12.42
N ILE A 227 5.20 3.03 12.93
CA ILE A 227 3.98 3.39 12.20
C ILE A 227 4.00 4.90 11.94
N TYR A 228 3.79 5.29 10.70
CA TYR A 228 3.74 6.68 10.26
C TYR A 228 2.38 7.04 9.70
N VAL A 229 1.82 8.13 10.16
CA VAL A 229 0.58 8.73 9.62
C VAL A 229 0.92 10.06 8.98
N THR A 230 0.62 10.24 7.68
CA THR A 230 0.86 11.52 7.00
C THR A 230 -0.42 12.30 6.82
N ILE A 231 -0.35 13.59 7.10
CA ILE A 231 -1.47 14.54 7.10
C ILE A 231 -1.21 15.65 6.10
N ASN A 232 -2.28 16.07 5.41
CA ASN A 232 -2.36 17.31 4.67
C ASN A 232 -3.77 17.90 4.84
N GLU A 233 -3.93 18.91 5.70
CA GLU A 233 -5.24 19.50 6.01
C GLU A 233 -5.88 20.18 4.78
N ASN A 234 -5.08 20.53 3.78
CA ASN A 234 -5.53 21.10 2.52
C ASN A 234 -5.94 20.07 1.46
N ASP A 235 -5.79 18.78 1.73
CA ASP A 235 -6.11 17.70 0.78
C ASP A 235 -7.56 17.79 0.27
N TRP A 236 -7.72 18.11 -1.03
CA TRP A 236 -9.03 18.35 -1.63
C TRP A 236 -9.89 17.07 -1.74
N VAL A 237 -9.24 15.90 -1.92
CA VAL A 237 -9.95 14.60 -2.02
C VAL A 237 -10.51 14.21 -0.66
N LEU A 238 -9.70 14.31 0.38
CA LEU A 238 -10.14 14.03 1.75
C LEU A 238 -11.15 15.09 2.23
N LYS A 239 -11.01 16.35 1.80
CA LYS A 239 -12.02 17.40 2.05
C LYS A 239 -13.39 17.02 1.47
N TRP A 240 -13.40 16.47 0.25
CA TRP A 240 -14.64 15.96 -0.35
C TRP A 240 -15.22 14.78 0.45
N SER A 241 -14.36 13.87 0.92
CA SER A 241 -14.79 12.73 1.77
C SER A 241 -15.35 13.22 3.11
N ASP A 242 -14.70 14.17 3.79
CA ASP A 242 -15.19 14.79 5.03
C ASP A 242 -16.59 15.37 4.86
N ALA A 243 -16.77 16.21 3.83
CA ALA A 243 -18.02 16.93 3.58
C ALA A 243 -19.20 15.96 3.28
N ASN A 244 -18.94 14.89 2.53
CA ASN A 244 -19.99 13.93 2.16
C ASN A 244 -20.40 12.99 3.30
N PHE A 245 -19.54 12.77 4.28
CA PHE A 245 -19.79 11.82 5.37
C PHE A 245 -19.76 12.46 6.75
N GLN A 246 -19.57 13.79 6.84
CA GLN A 246 -19.55 14.59 8.08
C GLN A 246 -18.60 14.03 9.14
N LYS A 247 -17.45 13.52 8.72
CA LYS A 247 -16.44 12.88 9.58
C LYS A 247 -15.06 13.33 9.16
N ALA A 248 -14.32 13.93 10.08
CA ALA A 248 -12.94 14.32 9.86
C ALA A 248 -12.08 13.09 9.50
N ARG A 249 -11.25 13.22 8.45
CA ARG A 249 -10.36 12.14 8.01
C ARG A 249 -8.99 12.23 8.66
N LEU A 250 -8.44 11.09 9.08
CA LEU A 250 -7.15 11.01 9.74
C LEU A 250 -6.03 11.63 8.88
N GLY A 251 -6.01 11.38 7.58
CA GLY A 251 -5.01 11.96 6.67
C GLY A 251 -5.19 13.45 6.37
N ARG A 252 -6.21 14.11 6.97
CA ARG A 252 -6.54 15.53 6.76
C ARG A 252 -6.71 16.33 8.06
N THR A 253 -6.47 15.74 9.22
CA THR A 253 -6.77 16.40 10.50
C THR A 253 -5.59 16.26 11.44
N ALA A 254 -4.96 17.40 11.80
CA ALA A 254 -3.89 17.47 12.78
C ALA A 254 -4.41 17.66 14.22
N LYS A 255 -5.60 17.12 14.52
CA LYS A 255 -6.22 17.15 15.85
C LYS A 255 -6.52 15.73 16.32
N ASN A 256 -6.61 15.53 17.65
CA ASN A 256 -6.86 14.23 18.27
C ASN A 256 -5.89 13.16 17.79
N LEU A 257 -4.60 13.46 17.77
CA LEU A 257 -3.54 12.55 17.37
C LEU A 257 -3.07 11.79 18.61
N ASP A 258 -3.83 10.76 19.00
CA ASP A 258 -3.80 10.13 20.32
C ASP A 258 -3.34 8.64 20.31
N SER A 259 -2.89 8.11 19.16
CA SER A 259 -2.25 6.78 19.14
C SER A 259 -0.90 6.82 19.87
N THR A 260 -0.63 5.78 20.66
CA THR A 260 0.64 5.61 21.35
C THR A 260 1.71 4.93 20.48
N ASN A 261 1.30 4.27 19.40
CA ASN A 261 2.19 3.53 18.50
C ASN A 261 2.55 4.30 17.23
N ALA A 262 1.74 5.31 16.82
CA ALA A 262 1.93 6.00 15.57
C ALA A 262 2.65 7.35 15.75
N LEU A 263 3.51 7.68 14.79
CA LEU A 263 4.13 8.98 14.62
C LEU A 263 3.41 9.75 13.52
N TYR A 264 3.01 10.98 13.82
CA TYR A 264 2.23 11.81 12.91
C TYR A 264 3.10 12.85 12.23
N PHE A 265 2.87 13.06 10.93
CA PHE A 265 3.60 14.02 10.11
C PHE A 265 2.64 14.90 9.33
N ASP A 266 2.56 16.15 9.71
CA ASP A 266 1.73 17.16 9.03
C ASP A 266 2.55 17.95 8.01
N PHE A 267 2.21 17.73 6.74
CA PHE A 267 2.85 18.39 5.60
C PHE A 267 2.08 19.60 5.07
N THR A 268 1.03 20.06 5.77
CA THR A 268 0.12 21.12 5.33
C THR A 268 0.85 22.43 4.98
N GLY A 269 1.87 22.81 5.77
CA GLY A 269 2.63 24.06 5.60
C GLY A 269 3.76 23.99 4.57
N GLY A 270 4.01 22.82 3.97
CA GLY A 270 5.14 22.62 3.05
C GLY A 270 4.96 23.38 1.74
N GLU A 271 6.01 24.11 1.31
CA GLU A 271 6.03 24.77 0.01
C GLU A 271 5.75 23.76 -1.13
N GLY A 272 4.79 24.07 -2.00
CA GLY A 272 4.39 23.21 -3.13
C GLY A 272 3.57 21.98 -2.76
N VAL A 273 3.25 21.75 -1.49
CA VAL A 273 2.32 20.68 -1.06
C VAL A 273 0.88 21.04 -1.43
N GLY A 274 0.44 22.25 -1.07
CA GLY A 274 -0.89 22.77 -1.39
C GLY A 274 -2.01 21.77 -1.06
N ASN A 275 -2.97 21.65 -1.97
CA ASN A 275 -4.10 20.73 -1.84
C ASN A 275 -3.85 19.32 -2.39
N THR A 276 -2.60 18.93 -2.56
CA THR A 276 -2.22 17.68 -3.22
C THR A 276 -2.69 16.43 -2.47
N HIS A 277 -3.42 15.57 -3.17
CA HIS A 277 -3.66 14.18 -2.78
C HIS A 277 -2.63 13.28 -3.48
N GLY A 278 -1.86 12.49 -2.73
CA GLY A 278 -0.75 11.68 -3.26
C GLY A 278 0.59 12.42 -3.22
N ILE A 279 0.90 13.02 -2.09
CA ILE A 279 2.16 13.75 -1.82
C ILE A 279 3.41 12.89 -1.99
N PHE A 280 3.29 11.56 -1.90
CA PHE A 280 4.41 10.61 -1.94
C PHE A 280 5.03 10.41 -3.34
N TYR A 281 4.32 10.71 -4.43
CA TYR A 281 4.82 10.45 -5.79
C TYR A 281 4.84 11.69 -6.71
N LYS A 282 4.14 12.75 -6.34
CA LYS A 282 4.15 13.99 -7.12
C LYS A 282 5.44 14.77 -6.86
N LYS A 283 5.82 15.66 -7.77
CA LYS A 283 6.93 16.60 -7.59
C LYS A 283 6.51 17.64 -6.56
N THR A 284 6.62 17.28 -5.32
CA THR A 284 6.29 18.12 -4.17
C THR A 284 7.57 18.59 -3.48
N ASN A 285 7.42 19.19 -2.36
CA ASN A 285 8.45 19.66 -1.44
C ASN A 285 9.59 18.66 -1.24
N LYS A 286 10.84 19.14 -1.20
CA LYS A 286 12.04 18.30 -1.02
C LYS A 286 12.04 17.56 0.31
N VAL A 287 11.51 18.18 1.38
CA VAL A 287 11.41 17.58 2.72
C VAL A 287 10.42 16.41 2.69
N VAL A 288 9.24 16.60 2.09
CA VAL A 288 8.25 15.50 1.90
C VAL A 288 8.85 14.34 1.11
N LYS A 289 9.57 14.64 0.02
CA LYS A 289 10.26 13.60 -0.77
C LYS A 289 11.32 12.87 0.04
N SER A 290 12.10 13.60 0.85
CA SER A 290 13.11 13.04 1.75
C SER A 290 12.47 12.12 2.78
N PHE A 291 11.39 12.56 3.44
CA PHE A 291 10.64 11.75 4.38
C PHE A 291 10.19 10.42 3.77
N PHE A 292 9.45 10.46 2.64
CA PHE A 292 8.99 9.22 2.01
C PHE A 292 10.15 8.33 1.54
N LYS A 293 11.23 8.90 1.03
CA LYS A 293 12.42 8.13 0.67
C LYS A 293 12.98 7.38 1.88
N ARG A 294 13.06 8.03 3.05
CA ARG A 294 13.54 7.41 4.28
C ARG A 294 12.62 6.30 4.77
N VAL A 295 11.35 6.62 5.01
CA VAL A 295 10.42 5.66 5.64
C VAL A 295 10.13 4.44 4.76
N LEU A 296 10.11 4.60 3.44
CA LEU A 296 9.89 3.49 2.51
C LEU A 296 11.15 2.63 2.32
N ASN A 297 12.32 3.12 2.76
CA ASN A 297 13.56 2.36 2.82
C ASN A 297 13.88 1.86 4.24
N GLY A 298 12.90 1.82 5.14
CA GLY A 298 13.04 1.28 6.50
C GLY A 298 13.82 2.19 7.46
N GLU A 299 14.11 3.45 7.05
CA GLU A 299 14.79 4.45 7.88
C GLU A 299 13.80 5.24 8.76
N ARG A 300 14.34 6.05 9.66
CA ARG A 300 13.58 6.93 10.56
C ARG A 300 13.05 8.15 9.81
N GLY A 301 11.72 8.34 9.81
CA GLY A 301 11.07 9.54 9.28
C GLY A 301 11.33 10.78 10.13
N GLU A 302 11.50 10.60 11.45
CA GLU A 302 11.77 11.64 12.43
C GLU A 302 13.09 12.37 12.15
N ASP A 303 14.05 11.69 11.52
CA ASP A 303 15.36 12.27 11.17
C ASP A 303 15.32 13.04 9.84
N THR A 304 14.14 13.35 9.31
CA THR A 304 14.01 14.12 8.07
C THR A 304 14.36 15.59 8.32
N PRO A 305 15.43 16.13 7.68
CA PRO A 305 15.78 17.54 7.86
C PRO A 305 14.64 18.47 7.41
N GLY A 306 14.40 19.52 8.20
CA GLY A 306 13.33 20.48 7.93
C GLY A 306 11.97 20.13 8.54
N LEU A 307 11.91 19.04 9.34
CA LEU A 307 10.77 18.74 10.20
C LEU A 307 11.16 18.84 11.67
N SER A 308 10.25 19.32 12.49
CA SER A 308 10.41 19.41 13.95
C SER A 308 9.16 18.89 14.66
N PHE A 309 9.35 18.25 15.81
CA PHE A 309 8.24 17.76 16.62
C PHE A 309 7.58 18.90 17.39
N ASP A 310 6.29 19.07 17.21
CA ASP A 310 5.46 19.97 17.99
C ASP A 310 4.65 19.22 19.04
N ILE A 311 5.03 19.37 20.29
CA ILE A 311 4.40 18.69 21.42
C ILE A 311 2.91 19.07 21.60
N ARG A 312 2.50 20.27 21.17
CA ARG A 312 1.10 20.73 21.34
C ARG A 312 0.15 20.00 20.40
N SER A 313 0.61 19.67 19.21
CA SER A 313 -0.18 18.97 18.21
C SER A 313 0.18 17.48 18.11
N ASN A 314 1.16 16.99 18.88
CA ASN A 314 1.68 15.62 18.84
C ASN A 314 2.05 15.19 17.41
N CYS A 315 2.70 16.06 16.63
CA CYS A 315 3.09 15.74 15.27
C CYS A 315 4.38 16.43 14.84
N TYR A 316 5.05 15.85 13.85
CA TYR A 316 6.16 16.48 13.14
C TYR A 316 5.62 17.39 12.04
N LYS A 317 6.16 18.59 11.92
CA LYS A 317 5.78 19.59 10.91
C LYS A 317 6.94 20.49 10.52
N PHE A 318 6.75 21.32 9.48
CA PHE A 318 7.72 22.33 9.03
C PHE A 318 7.98 23.42 10.08
#